data_b3918a4bb922740df287f42cdddb9124
#
_entry.id   b3918a4bb922740df287f42cdddb9124
#
_cell.length_a   1.000
_cell.length_b   1.000
_cell.length_c   1.000
_cell.angle_alpha   90.00
_cell.angle_beta   90.00
_cell.angle_gamma   90.00
#
_symmetry.space_group_name_H-M   'P 1'
#
loop_
_entity.id
_entity.type
_entity.pdbx_description
1 polymer ?
#
loop_
_entity_poly.entity_id
_entity_poly.type
_entity_poly.pdbx_seq_one_letter_code
_entity_poly.pdbx_strand_id
1 'polypeptide(L)'
;MPVEVEFISVLEAPPTVVWDRVVRVSGANDELWPFAKMTRPSVVDRMTAPGDGGLPPFRSWFLLFGVVPIDRRTMEFEVLEEGRFVESSTSRINGRARHERTAVAGVGGSTVLTDRLVIESRGKLVDTLIAASVTQTFRRRHRRLRRHFQEAARAPE
;
A
#
# COMPACT_ATOMS: atom_id res chain seq x y z
N MET A 1 9.63 18.05 10.65
CA MET A 1 8.36 17.50 11.18
C MET A 1 7.95 16.34 10.28
N PRO A 2 7.37 15.29 10.79
CA PRO A 2 6.91 14.20 9.94
C PRO A 2 5.84 14.69 8.96
N VAL A 3 5.85 14.12 7.76
CA VAL A 3 4.77 14.30 6.77
C VAL A 3 3.71 13.25 7.08
N GLU A 4 2.49 13.71 7.34
CA GLU A 4 1.33 12.83 7.58
C GLU A 4 0.29 13.05 6.49
N VAL A 5 -0.18 11.97 5.87
CA VAL A 5 -1.23 11.98 4.85
C VAL A 5 -2.21 10.84 5.09
N GLU A 6 -3.49 11.11 4.82
CA GLU A 6 -4.56 10.13 4.93
C GLU A 6 -5.39 10.12 3.65
N PHE A 7 -5.81 8.92 3.22
CA PHE A 7 -6.66 8.71 2.06
C PHE A 7 -7.78 7.74 2.42
N ILE A 8 -9.01 8.09 2.06
CA ILE A 8 -10.20 7.27 2.31
C ILE A 8 -10.91 7.03 0.98
N SER A 9 -11.35 5.79 0.76
CA SER A 9 -12.18 5.42 -0.38
C SER A 9 -13.25 4.41 0.01
N VAL A 10 -14.43 4.54 -0.59
CA VAL A 10 -15.47 3.52 -0.54
C VAL A 10 -15.32 2.65 -1.78
N LEU A 11 -15.26 1.32 -1.57
CA LEU A 11 -15.10 0.31 -2.60
C LEU A 11 -16.35 -0.56 -2.67
N GLU A 12 -16.86 -0.80 -3.88
CA GLU A 12 -18.09 -1.57 -4.13
C GLU A 12 -17.82 -3.09 -4.07
N ALA A 13 -17.30 -3.55 -2.93
CA ALA A 13 -17.04 -4.96 -2.65
C ALA A 13 -16.99 -5.23 -1.14
N PRO A 14 -17.28 -6.46 -0.69
CA PRO A 14 -17.18 -6.84 0.72
C PRO A 14 -15.74 -6.72 1.26
N PRO A 15 -15.55 -6.42 2.57
CA PRO A 15 -14.24 -6.28 3.18
C PRO A 15 -13.29 -7.47 2.95
N THR A 16 -13.80 -8.68 3.00
CA THR A 16 -13.01 -9.91 2.77
C THR A 16 -12.43 -9.96 1.36
N VAL A 17 -13.20 -9.57 0.36
CA VAL A 17 -12.77 -9.53 -1.06
C VAL A 17 -11.73 -8.43 -1.28
N VAL A 18 -11.98 -7.25 -0.71
CA VAL A 18 -11.03 -6.14 -0.77
C VAL A 18 -9.74 -6.53 -0.06
N TRP A 19 -9.85 -7.12 1.15
CA TRP A 19 -8.71 -7.51 1.95
C TRP A 19 -7.82 -8.54 1.26
N ASP A 20 -8.40 -9.59 0.68
CA ASP A 20 -7.62 -10.59 -0.05
C ASP A 20 -6.76 -9.99 -1.17
N ARG A 21 -7.25 -8.95 -1.84
CA ARG A 21 -6.47 -8.24 -2.87
C ARG A 21 -5.37 -7.35 -2.29
N VAL A 22 -5.69 -6.55 -1.26
CA VAL A 22 -4.76 -5.51 -0.77
C VAL A 22 -3.60 -6.06 0.05
N VAL A 23 -3.71 -7.29 0.57
CA VAL A 23 -2.62 -8.00 1.24
C VAL A 23 -1.67 -8.73 0.28
N ARG A 24 -1.92 -8.67 -1.03
CA ARG A 24 -1.04 -9.27 -2.03
C ARG A 24 -0.08 -8.23 -2.60
N VAL A 25 1.17 -8.62 -2.78
CA VAL A 25 2.15 -7.76 -3.46
C VAL A 25 1.77 -7.54 -4.93
N SER A 26 1.17 -8.54 -5.57
CA SER A 26 0.57 -8.39 -6.91
C SER A 26 -0.49 -7.30 -6.95
N GLY A 27 -1.40 -7.27 -5.96
CA GLY A 27 -2.41 -6.21 -5.82
C GLY A 27 -1.77 -4.83 -5.64
N ALA A 28 -0.78 -4.71 -4.77
CA ALA A 28 -0.04 -3.45 -4.59
C ALA A 28 0.66 -2.99 -5.88
N ASN A 29 1.24 -3.93 -6.63
CA ASN A 29 1.87 -3.61 -7.92
C ASN A 29 0.86 -3.17 -8.98
N ASP A 30 -0.32 -3.79 -9.02
CA ASP A 30 -1.40 -3.34 -9.90
C ASP A 30 -1.84 -1.90 -9.58
N GLU A 31 -1.89 -1.55 -8.30
CA GLU A 31 -2.22 -0.19 -7.87
C GLU A 31 -1.14 0.83 -8.30
N LEU A 32 0.14 0.44 -8.28
CA LEU A 32 1.29 1.29 -8.61
C LEU A 32 1.55 1.41 -10.11
N TRP A 33 1.20 0.40 -10.90
CA TRP A 33 1.46 0.37 -12.35
C TRP A 33 0.77 1.52 -13.11
N PRO A 34 1.37 2.12 -14.17
CA PRO A 34 2.68 1.79 -14.78
C PRO A 34 3.86 2.55 -14.17
N PHE A 35 3.66 3.43 -13.20
CA PHE A 35 4.71 4.36 -12.74
C PHE A 35 5.71 3.70 -11.80
N ALA A 36 5.27 2.75 -10.99
CA ALA A 36 6.16 2.07 -10.08
C ALA A 36 5.83 0.57 -9.97
N LYS A 37 6.81 -0.20 -9.57
CA LYS A 37 6.69 -1.62 -9.23
C LYS A 37 7.59 -1.93 -8.04
N MET A 38 7.07 -2.75 -7.14
CA MET A 38 7.84 -3.30 -6.02
C MET A 38 8.33 -4.69 -6.37
N THR A 39 9.62 -4.97 -6.10
CA THR A 39 10.12 -6.35 -6.15
C THR A 39 9.75 -7.07 -4.86
N ARG A 40 9.67 -8.39 -4.93
CA ARG A 40 9.40 -9.27 -3.80
C ARG A 40 10.31 -10.49 -3.84
N PRO A 41 10.60 -11.12 -2.70
CA PRO A 41 11.13 -12.48 -2.71
C PRO A 41 10.17 -13.42 -3.46
N SER A 42 10.70 -14.35 -4.25
CA SER A 42 9.91 -15.22 -5.16
C SER A 42 8.84 -16.07 -4.45
N VAL A 43 9.02 -16.32 -3.16
CA VAL A 43 8.09 -17.11 -2.33
C VAL A 43 6.96 -16.31 -1.70
N VAL A 44 6.95 -14.98 -1.87
CA VAL A 44 6.02 -14.09 -1.17
C VAL A 44 5.10 -13.38 -2.15
N ASP A 45 3.87 -13.86 -2.28
CA ASP A 45 2.78 -13.08 -2.90
C ASP A 45 1.84 -12.49 -1.85
N ARG A 46 1.49 -13.27 -0.85
CA ARG A 46 0.65 -12.83 0.26
C ARG A 46 1.51 -12.43 1.45
N MET A 47 1.24 -11.26 1.99
CA MET A 47 1.80 -10.83 3.26
C MET A 47 1.26 -11.74 4.37
N THR A 48 2.11 -12.18 5.29
CA THR A 48 1.74 -13.06 6.41
C THR A 48 2.10 -12.40 7.74
N ALA A 49 1.29 -12.68 8.77
CA ALA A 49 1.47 -12.08 10.09
C ALA A 49 2.81 -12.46 10.73
N PRO A 50 3.45 -11.56 11.49
CA PRO A 50 4.56 -11.92 12.37
C PRO A 50 4.09 -12.95 13.41
N GLY A 51 4.85 -14.03 13.60
CA GLY A 51 4.57 -15.04 14.63
C GLY A 51 4.02 -16.39 14.14
N ASP A 52 3.27 -16.41 13.03
CA ASP A 52 2.76 -17.66 12.41
C ASP A 52 3.66 -18.16 11.26
N GLY A 53 4.98 -18.12 11.44
CA GLY A 53 5.91 -18.29 10.33
C GLY A 53 5.92 -17.06 9.42
N GLY A 54 5.51 -15.90 9.95
CA GLY A 54 5.41 -14.62 9.26
C GLY A 54 6.72 -14.19 8.62
N LEU A 55 6.61 -13.37 7.60
CA LEU A 55 7.76 -12.88 6.85
C LEU A 55 8.69 -12.10 7.77
N PRO A 56 9.98 -12.51 7.86
CA PRO A 56 10.98 -11.64 8.46
C PRO A 56 11.06 -10.35 7.65
N PRO A 57 11.62 -9.27 8.22
CA PRO A 57 11.88 -8.04 7.48
C PRO A 57 12.55 -8.36 6.14
N PHE A 58 11.99 -7.87 5.05
CA PHE A 58 12.52 -8.15 3.72
C PHE A 58 12.86 -6.87 2.97
N ARG A 59 13.73 -7.02 1.97
CA ARG A 59 14.15 -5.90 1.13
C ARG A 59 13.34 -5.89 -0.17
N SER A 60 12.78 -4.73 -0.48
CA SER A 60 12.06 -4.47 -1.73
C SER A 60 12.74 -3.33 -2.49
N TRP A 61 12.89 -3.51 -3.79
CA TRP A 61 13.24 -2.43 -4.70
C TRP A 61 11.99 -1.78 -5.24
N PHE A 62 11.96 -0.46 -5.22
CA PHE A 62 10.99 0.33 -5.98
C PHE A 62 11.60 0.66 -7.33
N LEU A 63 10.92 0.20 -8.37
CA LEU A 63 11.33 0.37 -9.76
C LEU A 63 10.41 1.38 -10.43
N LEU A 64 10.98 2.46 -10.96
CA LEU A 64 10.25 3.40 -11.82
C LEU A 64 9.95 2.71 -13.17
N PHE A 65 8.70 2.80 -13.62
CA PHE A 65 8.21 2.10 -14.82
C PHE A 65 8.52 0.58 -14.84
N GLY A 66 8.70 -0.02 -13.67
CA GLY A 66 8.98 -1.44 -13.52
C GLY A 66 10.39 -1.88 -13.88
N VAL A 67 11.29 -0.96 -14.26
CA VAL A 67 12.64 -1.28 -14.76
C VAL A 67 13.78 -0.48 -14.09
N VAL A 68 13.58 0.79 -13.77
CA VAL A 68 14.64 1.63 -13.21
C VAL A 68 14.60 1.60 -11.69
N PRO A 69 15.62 1.04 -11.01
CA PRO A 69 15.66 1.02 -9.54
C PRO A 69 15.89 2.44 -8.98
N ILE A 70 14.89 2.96 -8.27
CA ILE A 70 14.93 4.30 -7.67
C ILE A 70 15.16 4.29 -6.18
N ASP A 71 14.65 3.28 -5.47
CA ASP A 71 14.77 3.19 -4.02
C ASP A 71 14.79 1.74 -3.56
N ARG A 72 15.54 1.46 -2.49
CA ARG A 72 15.54 0.16 -1.82
C ARG A 72 15.07 0.32 -0.39
N ARG A 73 14.00 -0.36 -0.06
CA ARG A 73 13.38 -0.32 1.26
C ARG A 73 13.51 -1.63 1.99
N THR A 74 13.76 -1.55 3.28
CA THR A 74 13.52 -2.66 4.19
C THR A 74 12.12 -2.49 4.75
N MET A 75 11.28 -3.51 4.57
CA MET A 75 9.87 -3.52 4.96
C MET A 75 9.67 -4.52 6.08
N GLU A 76 8.91 -4.12 7.08
CA GLU A 76 8.54 -4.94 8.24
C GLU A 76 7.05 -4.73 8.54
N PHE A 77 6.30 -5.80 8.70
CA PHE A 77 4.92 -5.74 9.13
C PHE A 77 4.84 -5.85 10.65
N GLU A 78 4.44 -4.76 11.31
CA GLU A 78 4.23 -4.69 12.77
C GLU A 78 2.92 -5.37 13.16
N VAL A 79 1.89 -5.16 12.35
CA VAL A 79 0.54 -5.73 12.52
C VAL A 79 0.07 -6.23 11.18
N LEU A 80 -0.49 -7.43 11.17
CA LEU A 80 -1.18 -7.98 10.02
C LEU A 80 -2.30 -8.87 10.52
N GLU A 81 -3.50 -8.34 10.53
CA GLU A 81 -4.74 -9.00 10.91
C GLU A 81 -5.80 -8.77 9.83
N GLU A 82 -6.91 -9.49 9.87
CA GLU A 82 -7.98 -9.29 8.90
C GLU A 82 -8.53 -7.86 8.99
N GLY A 83 -8.51 -7.16 7.87
CA GLY A 83 -8.98 -5.79 7.77
C GLY A 83 -7.99 -4.70 8.22
N ARG A 84 -6.78 -5.07 8.72
CA ARG A 84 -5.78 -4.08 9.15
C ARG A 84 -4.36 -4.58 8.98
N PHE A 85 -3.49 -3.74 8.41
CA PHE A 85 -2.05 -3.92 8.54
C PHE A 85 -1.35 -2.63 8.94
N VAL A 86 -0.20 -2.78 9.57
CA VAL A 86 0.75 -1.71 9.84
C VAL A 86 2.12 -2.16 9.36
N GLU A 87 2.67 -1.40 8.45
CA GLU A 87 3.98 -1.61 7.85
C GLU A 87 4.92 -0.48 8.26
N SER A 88 6.09 -0.82 8.75
CA SER A 88 7.22 0.10 8.89
C SER A 88 8.23 -0.16 7.79
N SER A 89 8.73 0.90 7.19
CA SER A 89 9.77 0.79 6.19
C SER A 89 10.87 1.83 6.39
N THR A 90 12.09 1.43 6.04
CA THR A 90 13.25 2.32 6.04
C THR A 90 13.87 2.37 4.66
N SER A 91 14.19 3.57 4.19
CA SER A 91 14.85 3.80 2.93
C SER A 91 15.93 4.87 3.03
N ARG A 92 16.82 4.92 2.03
CA ARG A 92 17.87 5.95 1.97
C ARG A 92 17.30 7.30 1.54
N ILE A 93 16.24 7.31 0.74
CA ILE A 93 15.62 8.52 0.17
C ILE A 93 14.61 9.11 1.15
N ASN A 94 13.66 8.31 1.61
CA ASN A 94 12.53 8.79 2.41
C ASN A 94 12.70 8.65 3.94
N GLY A 95 13.88 8.15 4.40
CA GLY A 95 14.09 7.91 5.82
C GLY A 95 13.21 6.79 6.34
N ARG A 96 12.43 7.06 7.40
CA ARG A 96 11.45 6.10 7.96
C ARG A 96 10.05 6.44 7.49
N ALA A 97 9.28 5.42 7.18
CA ALA A 97 7.86 5.56 6.86
C ALA A 97 7.06 4.49 7.60
N ARG A 98 5.89 4.88 8.09
CA ARG A 98 4.89 3.98 8.68
C ARG A 98 3.61 4.11 7.89
N HIS A 99 3.13 2.99 7.39
CA HIS A 99 1.90 2.90 6.60
C HIS A 99 0.90 2.00 7.32
N GLU A 100 -0.24 2.55 7.66
CA GLU A 100 -1.38 1.82 8.18
C GLU A 100 -2.48 1.79 7.13
N ARG A 101 -3.01 0.60 6.87
CA ARG A 101 -4.17 0.40 5.99
C ARG A 101 -5.24 -0.35 6.75
N THR A 102 -6.47 0.15 6.66
CA THR A 102 -7.66 -0.51 7.22
C THR A 102 -8.72 -0.69 6.15
N ALA A 103 -9.43 -1.82 6.21
CA ALA A 103 -10.56 -2.14 5.36
C ALA A 103 -11.73 -2.57 6.26
N VAL A 104 -12.70 -1.68 6.45
CA VAL A 104 -13.85 -1.91 7.33
C VAL A 104 -15.15 -1.93 6.55
N ALA A 105 -16.16 -2.62 7.07
CA ALA A 105 -17.47 -2.70 6.45
C ALA A 105 -18.11 -1.31 6.33
N GLY A 106 -18.56 -0.98 5.13
CA GLY A 106 -19.35 0.20 4.83
C GLY A 106 -20.83 -0.14 4.62
N VAL A 107 -21.60 0.86 4.19
CA VAL A 107 -23.02 0.71 3.91
C VAL A 107 -23.22 -0.14 2.64
N GLY A 108 -24.28 -0.98 2.63
CA GLY A 108 -24.69 -1.73 1.44
C GLY A 108 -23.70 -2.80 0.98
N GLY A 109 -22.90 -3.39 1.90
CA GLY A 109 -21.90 -4.41 1.55
C GLY A 109 -20.63 -3.86 0.93
N SER A 110 -20.42 -2.54 0.97
CA SER A 110 -19.20 -1.88 0.55
C SER A 110 -18.09 -1.98 1.59
N THR A 111 -16.90 -1.52 1.23
CA THR A 111 -15.74 -1.41 2.12
C THR A 111 -15.26 0.03 2.18
N VAL A 112 -15.03 0.54 3.38
CA VAL A 112 -14.27 1.77 3.59
C VAL A 112 -12.81 1.41 3.77
N LEU A 113 -11.99 1.79 2.78
CA LEU A 113 -10.54 1.60 2.79
C LEU A 113 -9.88 2.90 3.21
N THR A 114 -9.06 2.85 4.26
CA THR A 114 -8.28 3.98 4.75
C THR A 114 -6.79 3.66 4.71
N ASP A 115 -6.01 4.55 4.13
CA ASP A 115 -4.55 4.54 4.17
C ASP A 115 -4.04 5.75 4.94
N ARG A 116 -3.26 5.52 5.97
CA ARG A 116 -2.56 6.56 6.74
C ARG A 116 -1.06 6.35 6.66
N LEU A 117 -0.34 7.38 6.23
CA LEU A 117 1.12 7.35 6.12
C LEU A 117 1.72 8.45 6.99
N VAL A 118 2.76 8.07 7.72
CA VAL A 118 3.63 8.98 8.47
C VAL A 118 5.05 8.78 7.95
N ILE A 119 5.67 9.84 7.44
CA ILE A 119 7.01 9.79 6.84
C ILE A 119 7.93 10.76 7.58
N GLU A 120 8.99 10.23 8.14
CA GLU A 120 10.05 10.99 8.80
C GLU A 120 11.19 11.20 7.80
N SER A 121 11.28 12.38 7.23
CA SER A 121 12.34 12.73 6.29
C SER A 121 13.42 13.62 6.90
N ARG A 122 14.48 13.88 6.13
CA ARG A 122 15.70 14.54 6.62
C ARG A 122 15.79 16.04 6.29
N GLY A 123 14.72 16.69 5.80
CA GLY A 123 14.76 18.12 5.50
C GLY A 123 13.51 18.69 4.82
N LYS A 124 13.18 19.96 5.10
CA LYS A 124 11.93 20.60 4.70
C LYS A 124 11.63 20.62 3.19
N LEU A 125 12.66 20.79 2.34
CA LEU A 125 12.47 20.75 0.87
C LEU A 125 12.16 19.31 0.41
N VAL A 126 12.83 18.32 1.00
CA VAL A 126 12.60 16.92 0.73
C VAL A 126 11.21 16.52 1.22
N ASP A 127 10.76 17.03 2.37
CA ASP A 127 9.41 16.81 2.91
C ASP A 127 8.33 17.22 1.92
N THR A 128 8.46 18.39 1.29
CA THR A 128 7.47 18.88 0.33
C THR A 128 7.39 17.99 -0.92
N LEU A 129 8.54 17.60 -1.47
CA LEU A 129 8.61 16.71 -2.64
C LEU A 129 8.07 15.32 -2.34
N ILE A 130 8.41 14.78 -1.16
CA ILE A 130 7.91 13.48 -0.69
C ILE A 130 6.39 13.55 -0.51
N ALA A 131 5.88 14.58 0.18
CA ALA A 131 4.45 14.75 0.40
C ALA A 131 3.68 14.82 -0.93
N ALA A 132 4.17 15.58 -1.90
CA ALA A 132 3.56 15.69 -3.23
C ALA A 132 3.56 14.32 -3.96
N SER A 133 4.71 13.64 -3.98
CA SER A 133 4.87 12.34 -4.63
C SER A 133 3.99 11.26 -3.99
N VAL A 134 3.97 11.17 -2.67
CA VAL A 134 3.14 10.22 -1.92
C VAL A 134 1.66 10.52 -2.14
N THR A 135 1.26 11.79 -2.04
CA THR A 135 -0.13 12.21 -2.29
C THR A 135 -0.60 11.79 -3.68
N GLN A 136 0.20 12.07 -4.71
CA GLN A 136 -0.14 11.69 -6.09
C GLN A 136 -0.23 10.18 -6.26
N THR A 137 0.72 9.44 -5.68
CA THR A 137 0.75 7.98 -5.73
C THR A 137 -0.49 7.38 -5.08
N PHE A 138 -0.84 7.79 -3.86
CA PHE A 138 -1.98 7.23 -3.15
C PHE A 138 -3.32 7.66 -3.73
N ARG A 139 -3.49 8.88 -4.21
CA ARG A 139 -4.68 9.28 -4.98
C ARG A 139 -4.89 8.39 -6.19
N ARG A 140 -3.81 8.04 -6.89
CA ARG A 140 -3.88 7.14 -8.04
C ARG A 140 -4.22 5.71 -7.62
N ARG A 141 -3.56 5.17 -6.58
CA ARG A 141 -3.86 3.83 -6.03
C ARG A 141 -5.33 3.70 -5.67
N HIS A 142 -5.88 4.63 -4.91
CA HIS A 142 -7.29 4.67 -4.53
C HIS A 142 -8.23 4.76 -5.74
N ARG A 143 -7.88 5.55 -6.75
CA ARG A 143 -8.65 5.64 -8.01
C ARG A 143 -8.66 4.32 -8.76
N ARG A 144 -7.53 3.63 -8.85
CA ARG A 144 -7.45 2.31 -9.51
C ARG A 144 -8.25 1.25 -8.77
N LEU A 145 -8.16 1.21 -7.45
CA LEU A 145 -8.95 0.29 -6.63
C LEU A 145 -10.46 0.52 -6.83
N ARG A 146 -10.93 1.76 -6.79
CA ARG A 146 -12.34 2.07 -7.05
C ARG A 146 -12.77 1.56 -8.43
N ARG A 147 -12.02 1.84 -9.48
CA ARG A 147 -12.35 1.36 -10.83
C ARG A 147 -12.40 -0.15 -10.89
N HIS A 148 -11.40 -0.82 -10.33
CA HIS A 148 -11.34 -2.29 -10.33
C HIS A 148 -12.60 -2.91 -9.71
N PHE A 149 -13.04 -2.44 -8.54
CA PHE A 149 -14.21 -2.99 -7.86
C PHE A 149 -15.52 -2.54 -8.51
N GLN A 150 -15.61 -1.36 -9.10
CA GLN A 150 -16.78 -0.93 -9.88
C GLN A 150 -16.95 -1.75 -11.17
N GLU A 151 -15.86 -2.04 -11.86
CA GLU A 151 -15.88 -2.88 -13.06
C GLU A 151 -16.27 -4.32 -12.72
N ALA A 152 -15.73 -4.87 -11.63
CA ALA A 152 -16.08 -6.20 -11.13
C ALA A 152 -17.58 -6.30 -10.73
N ALA A 153 -18.11 -5.26 -10.09
CA ALA A 153 -19.54 -5.21 -9.70
C ALA A 153 -20.50 -5.11 -10.90
N ARG A 154 -20.02 -4.64 -12.06
CA ARG A 154 -20.80 -4.49 -13.29
C ARG A 154 -20.63 -5.63 -14.28
N ALA A 155 -19.67 -6.53 -14.05
CA ALA A 155 -19.45 -7.68 -14.92
C ALA A 155 -20.69 -8.61 -14.83
N PRO A 156 -21.33 -8.98 -15.95
CA PRO A 156 -22.40 -9.99 -15.94
C PRO A 156 -21.82 -11.35 -15.52
N GLU A 157 -22.61 -12.09 -14.74
CA GLU A 157 -22.33 -13.49 -14.41
C GLU A 157 -22.30 -14.38 -15.66
#